data_b074d4d9583220e8bc57c25ed962fe39
#
_entry.id   b074d4d9583220e8bc57c25ed962fe39
#
_cell.length_a   1.000
_cell.length_b   1.000
_cell.length_c   1.000
_cell.angle_alpha   90.00
_cell.angle_beta   90.00
_cell.angle_gamma   90.00
#
_symmetry.space_group_name_H-M   'P 1'
#
loop_
_entity.id
_entity.type
_entity.pdbx_description
1 polymer ?
#
loop_
_entity_poly.entity_id
_entity_poly.type
_entity_poly.pdbx_seq_one_letter_code
_entity_poly.pdbx_strand_id
1 'polypeptide(L)'
;MIGRGDPAPGFELDGIDGRSLEVERYGLEQFRGRPTVLVFYPADNSPVCTVQLRSYSDDFSAFEAVDAQVLAISPQSLESHTEFARANGGFAFPLLADVDRAVGGTYGVLGPVGFYRRSVVVIDTDGVVRWAHRATAGLTFRPVDELVAVVASIAAG
;
A
#
# COMPACT_ATOMS: atom_id res chain seq x y z
N MET A 1 -9.87 8.77 -13.74
CA MET A 1 -9.37 8.04 -12.54
C MET A 1 -8.61 6.80 -12.98
N ILE A 2 -7.46 6.58 -12.38
CA ILE A 2 -6.63 5.41 -12.69
C ILE A 2 -7.40 4.12 -12.36
N GLY A 3 -7.40 3.19 -13.30
CA GLY A 3 -8.07 1.92 -13.12
C GLY A 3 -7.43 0.81 -13.94
N ARG A 4 -8.08 -0.34 -13.96
CA ARG A 4 -7.60 -1.52 -14.64
C ARG A 4 -7.22 -1.25 -16.10
N GLY A 5 -6.01 -1.63 -16.46
CA GLY A 5 -5.48 -1.44 -17.81
C GLY A 5 -4.67 -0.18 -17.99
N ASP A 6 -4.72 0.74 -17.03
CA ASP A 6 -3.93 1.98 -17.12
C ASP A 6 -2.51 1.75 -16.64
N PRO A 7 -1.52 2.46 -17.23
CA PRO A 7 -0.18 2.47 -16.66
C PRO A 7 -0.24 3.03 -15.24
N ALA A 8 0.43 2.38 -14.30
CA ALA A 8 0.50 2.88 -12.93
C ALA A 8 1.38 4.12 -12.90
N PRO A 9 0.88 5.27 -12.41
CA PRO A 9 1.68 6.48 -12.33
C PRO A 9 2.91 6.27 -11.44
N GLY A 10 4.08 6.67 -11.94
CA GLY A 10 5.31 6.61 -11.18
C GLY A 10 5.29 7.59 -10.01
N PHE A 11 6.02 7.24 -8.96
CA PHE A 11 6.20 8.14 -7.82
C PHE A 11 7.49 7.81 -7.10
N GLU A 12 7.96 8.75 -6.29
CA GLU A 12 9.03 8.52 -5.34
C GLU A 12 8.62 9.18 -4.03
N LEU A 13 8.70 8.44 -2.94
CA LEU A 13 8.36 8.92 -1.61
C LEU A 13 9.41 8.48 -0.61
N ASP A 14 9.65 9.34 0.39
CA ASP A 14 10.39 8.91 1.55
C ASP A 14 9.52 7.95 2.36
N GLY A 15 10.15 6.95 2.93
CA GLY A 15 9.45 5.98 3.75
C GLY A 15 10.38 5.37 4.76
N ILE A 16 9.86 4.43 5.55
CA ILE A 16 10.68 3.66 6.48
C ILE A 16 10.53 2.18 6.17
N ASP A 17 11.61 1.43 6.38
CA ASP A 17 11.52 -0.02 6.42
C ASP A 17 10.68 -0.39 7.65
N GLY A 18 9.68 -1.24 7.48
CA GLY A 18 8.75 -1.55 8.57
C GLY A 18 9.38 -2.25 9.75
N ARG A 19 10.55 -2.87 9.59
CA ARG A 19 11.23 -3.62 10.66
C ARG A 19 12.42 -2.88 11.22
N SER A 20 13.33 -2.41 10.36
CA SER A 20 14.53 -1.70 10.79
C SER A 20 14.25 -0.26 11.18
N LEU A 21 13.16 0.31 10.68
CA LEU A 21 12.75 1.71 10.85
C LEU A 21 13.73 2.69 10.17
N GLU A 22 14.59 2.19 9.29
CA GLU A 22 15.50 3.05 8.54
C GLU A 22 14.74 3.84 7.48
N VAL A 23 15.07 5.12 7.35
CA VAL A 23 14.49 5.98 6.33
C VAL A 23 15.15 5.68 4.99
N GLU A 24 14.32 5.45 3.96
CA GLU A 24 14.79 5.18 2.61
C GLU A 24 13.89 5.89 1.61
N ARG A 25 14.40 6.08 0.41
CA ARG A 25 13.64 6.61 -0.71
C ARG A 25 13.05 5.43 -1.50
N TYR A 26 11.73 5.42 -1.67
CA TYR A 26 11.03 4.34 -2.37
C TYR A 26 10.41 4.88 -3.65
N GLY A 27 10.74 4.27 -4.78
CA GLY A 27 10.15 4.60 -6.07
C GLY A 27 9.44 3.40 -6.65
N LEU A 28 8.30 3.61 -7.29
CA LEU A 28 7.54 2.51 -7.90
C LEU A 28 8.39 1.75 -8.92
N GLU A 29 9.21 2.46 -9.69
CA GLU A 29 10.04 1.88 -10.75
C GLU A 29 11.01 0.80 -10.23
N GLN A 30 11.49 0.93 -8.99
CA GLN A 30 12.43 -0.07 -8.44
C GLN A 30 11.80 -1.44 -8.25
N PHE A 31 10.47 -1.54 -8.25
CA PHE A 31 9.75 -2.80 -8.06
C PHE A 31 9.24 -3.38 -9.38
N ARG A 32 9.53 -2.77 -10.51
CA ARG A 32 9.16 -3.30 -11.81
C ARG A 32 9.76 -4.69 -11.99
N GLY A 33 8.99 -5.62 -12.53
CA GLY A 33 9.37 -7.02 -12.61
C GLY A 33 8.76 -7.89 -11.52
N ARG A 34 8.14 -7.26 -10.52
CA ARG A 34 7.38 -7.96 -9.47
C ARG A 34 5.98 -7.36 -9.37
N PRO A 35 4.96 -8.17 -9.06
CA PRO A 35 3.64 -7.61 -8.74
C PRO A 35 3.75 -6.74 -7.50
N THR A 36 3.10 -5.57 -7.52
CA THR A 36 3.16 -4.64 -6.40
C THR A 36 1.76 -4.33 -5.91
N VAL A 37 1.56 -4.42 -4.60
CA VAL A 37 0.30 -4.12 -3.94
C VAL A 37 0.48 -2.80 -3.19
N LEU A 38 -0.20 -1.75 -3.64
CA LEU A 38 -0.19 -0.46 -2.96
C LEU A 38 -1.38 -0.42 -2.00
N VAL A 39 -1.09 -0.24 -0.72
CA VAL A 39 -2.11 -0.17 0.33
C VAL A 39 -2.18 1.28 0.82
N PHE A 40 -3.22 1.98 0.39
CA PHE A 40 -3.47 3.37 0.81
C PHE A 40 -4.36 3.35 2.05
N TYR A 41 -3.88 3.87 3.17
CA TYR A 41 -4.63 3.90 4.43
C TYR A 41 -4.67 5.32 5.01
N PRO A 42 -5.78 5.70 5.69
CA PRO A 42 -6.00 7.10 6.09
C PRO A 42 -5.05 7.63 7.15
N ALA A 43 -4.71 6.86 8.17
CA ALA A 43 -3.93 7.39 9.28
C ALA A 43 -3.27 6.30 10.12
N ASP A 44 -2.05 6.59 10.58
CA ASP A 44 -1.37 5.76 11.58
C ASP A 44 -2.19 5.75 12.88
N ASN A 45 -2.08 4.66 13.62
CA ASN A 45 -2.71 4.49 14.94
C ASN A 45 -4.25 4.50 14.95
N SER A 46 -4.92 4.60 13.80
CA SER A 46 -6.37 4.40 13.81
C SER A 46 -6.66 2.90 14.01
N PRO A 47 -7.76 2.55 14.72
CA PRO A 47 -8.03 1.14 15.03
C PRO A 47 -8.12 0.24 13.80
N VAL A 48 -8.83 0.67 12.75
CA VAL A 48 -9.01 -0.14 11.54
C VAL A 48 -7.71 -0.26 10.75
N CYS A 49 -6.93 0.83 10.65
CA CYS A 49 -5.65 0.79 9.97
C CYS A 49 -4.67 -0.13 10.68
N THR A 50 -4.65 -0.08 12.01
CA THR A 50 -3.79 -0.96 12.81
C THR A 50 -4.12 -2.43 12.55
N VAL A 51 -5.40 -2.78 12.60
CA VAL A 51 -5.85 -4.16 12.34
C VAL A 51 -5.49 -4.58 10.92
N GLN A 52 -5.72 -3.72 9.93
CA GLN A 52 -5.41 -4.00 8.53
C GLN A 52 -3.92 -4.29 8.33
N LEU A 53 -3.06 -3.38 8.77
CA LEU A 53 -1.62 -3.53 8.52
C LEU A 53 -1.03 -4.67 9.33
N ARG A 54 -1.51 -4.92 10.54
CA ARG A 54 -1.09 -6.08 11.31
C ARG A 54 -1.51 -7.39 10.65
N SER A 55 -2.74 -7.45 10.13
CA SER A 55 -3.22 -8.62 9.40
C SER A 55 -2.32 -8.91 8.19
N TYR A 56 -1.99 -7.89 7.42
CA TYR A 56 -1.14 -8.05 6.24
C TYR A 56 0.28 -8.44 6.62
N SER A 57 0.79 -7.91 7.72
CA SER A 57 2.14 -8.24 8.21
C SER A 57 2.19 -9.66 8.77
N ASP A 58 1.19 -10.05 9.55
CA ASP A 58 1.14 -11.39 10.15
C ASP A 58 1.06 -12.49 9.10
N ASP A 59 0.34 -12.24 8.00
CA ASP A 59 0.17 -13.19 6.90
C ASP A 59 1.06 -12.89 5.70
N PHE A 60 2.16 -12.18 5.92
CA PHE A 60 3.02 -11.71 4.83
C PHE A 60 3.62 -12.84 4.00
N SER A 61 3.80 -14.02 4.58
CA SER A 61 4.26 -15.21 3.84
C SER A 61 3.38 -15.54 2.65
N ALA A 62 2.08 -15.23 2.73
CA ALA A 62 1.17 -15.45 1.62
C ALA A 62 1.47 -14.51 0.44
N PHE A 63 1.85 -13.26 0.72
CA PHE A 63 2.30 -12.34 -0.33
C PHE A 63 3.65 -12.78 -0.91
N GLU A 64 4.57 -13.24 -0.08
CA GLU A 64 5.86 -13.75 -0.53
C GLU A 64 5.70 -14.94 -1.46
N ALA A 65 4.73 -15.82 -1.19
CA ALA A 65 4.49 -17.01 -2.00
C ALA A 65 4.08 -16.66 -3.44
N VAL A 66 3.53 -15.48 -3.68
CA VAL A 66 3.19 -14.99 -5.03
C VAL A 66 4.14 -13.89 -5.51
N ASP A 67 5.29 -13.76 -4.85
CA ASP A 67 6.36 -12.78 -5.16
C ASP A 67 5.87 -11.33 -5.19
N ALA A 68 4.89 -11.00 -4.37
CA ALA A 68 4.33 -9.66 -4.33
C ALA A 68 5.12 -8.73 -3.41
N GLN A 69 5.35 -7.51 -3.88
CA GLN A 69 5.84 -6.41 -3.05
C GLN A 69 4.63 -5.67 -2.49
N VAL A 70 4.65 -5.37 -1.20
CA VAL A 70 3.60 -4.57 -0.56
C VAL A 70 4.19 -3.25 -0.10
N LEU A 71 3.54 -2.15 -0.46
CA LEU A 71 3.92 -0.80 -0.02
C LEU A 71 2.70 -0.16 0.64
N ALA A 72 2.82 0.21 1.91
CA ALA A 72 1.76 0.91 2.63
C ALA A 72 2.02 2.41 2.52
N ILE A 73 1.00 3.17 2.15
CA ILE A 73 1.12 4.61 1.86
C ILE A 73 0.04 5.37 2.62
N SER A 74 0.44 6.41 3.34
CA SER A 74 -0.52 7.30 4.00
C SER A 74 0.03 8.73 4.01
N PRO A 75 -0.83 9.75 4.28
CA PRO A 75 -0.37 11.13 4.33
C PRO A 75 0.34 11.52 5.62
N GLN A 76 0.59 10.57 6.50
CA GLN A 76 1.28 10.83 7.76
C GLN A 76 2.79 10.98 7.54
N SER A 77 3.47 11.63 8.49
CA SER A 77 4.90 11.90 8.43
C SER A 77 5.75 10.67 8.69
N LEU A 78 7.04 10.74 8.36
CA LEU A 78 8.00 9.70 8.71
C LEU A 78 8.06 9.45 10.20
N GLU A 79 8.00 10.51 11.00
CA GLU A 79 7.99 10.40 12.46
C GLU A 79 6.78 9.60 12.94
N SER A 80 5.60 9.92 12.41
CA SER A 80 4.37 9.19 12.73
C SER A 80 4.48 7.72 12.34
N HIS A 81 4.98 7.43 11.15
CA HIS A 81 5.18 6.05 10.68
C HIS A 81 6.15 5.29 11.58
N THR A 82 7.24 5.93 11.99
CA THR A 82 8.23 5.31 12.85
C THR A 82 7.63 4.93 14.22
N GLU A 83 6.88 5.84 14.82
CA GLU A 83 6.22 5.58 16.10
C GLU A 83 5.16 4.49 15.97
N PHE A 84 4.39 4.52 14.89
CA PHE A 84 3.36 3.53 14.60
C PHE A 84 3.97 2.12 14.44
N ALA A 85 5.02 2.00 13.64
CA ALA A 85 5.69 0.71 13.44
C ALA A 85 6.31 0.21 14.75
N ARG A 86 6.97 1.10 15.50
CA ARG A 86 7.58 0.72 16.78
C ARG A 86 6.53 0.21 17.77
N ALA A 87 5.39 0.90 17.86
CA ALA A 87 4.31 0.52 18.77
C ALA A 87 3.70 -0.84 18.44
N ASN A 88 3.84 -1.29 17.19
CA ASN A 88 3.25 -2.55 16.72
C ASN A 88 4.29 -3.67 16.51
N GLY A 89 5.52 -3.47 16.97
CA GLY A 89 6.56 -4.48 16.82
C GLY A 89 7.12 -4.60 15.41
N GLY A 90 6.90 -3.59 14.58
CA GLY A 90 7.31 -3.58 13.19
C GLY A 90 6.26 -4.15 12.24
N PHE A 91 6.46 -3.89 10.96
CA PHE A 91 5.64 -4.44 9.89
C PHE A 91 6.56 -5.08 8.84
N ALA A 92 6.05 -6.06 8.11
CA ALA A 92 6.82 -6.80 7.11
C ALA A 92 7.07 -6.03 5.81
N PHE A 93 6.56 -4.80 5.69
CA PHE A 93 6.63 -3.99 4.48
C PHE A 93 6.92 -2.52 4.82
N PRO A 94 7.38 -1.73 3.83
CA PRO A 94 7.65 -0.32 4.06
C PRO A 94 6.39 0.50 4.29
N LEU A 95 6.53 1.60 5.07
CA LEU A 95 5.51 2.62 5.24
C LEU A 95 6.00 3.91 4.58
N LEU A 96 5.30 4.37 3.56
CA LEU A 96 5.67 5.53 2.75
C LEU A 96 4.85 6.76 3.15
N ALA A 97 5.50 7.93 3.16
CA ALA A 97 4.91 9.18 3.61
C ALA A 97 4.51 10.05 2.42
N ASP A 98 3.21 10.12 2.14
CA ASP A 98 2.64 10.98 1.09
C ASP A 98 2.06 12.24 1.73
N VAL A 99 2.93 13.05 2.36
CA VAL A 99 2.53 14.16 3.22
C VAL A 99 1.70 15.22 2.49
N ASP A 100 2.03 15.52 1.25
CA ASP A 100 1.29 16.49 0.45
C ASP A 100 0.09 15.87 -0.29
N ARG A 101 -0.12 14.57 -0.15
CA ARG A 101 -1.20 13.80 -0.78
C ARG A 101 -1.16 13.79 -2.31
N ALA A 102 -0.02 14.10 -2.91
CA ALA A 102 0.11 14.14 -4.36
C ALA A 102 -0.08 12.74 -4.98
N VAL A 103 0.51 11.71 -4.38
CA VAL A 103 0.37 10.34 -4.87
C VAL A 103 -1.07 9.85 -4.69
N GLY A 104 -1.67 10.13 -3.53
CA GLY A 104 -3.07 9.81 -3.30
C GLY A 104 -4.00 10.45 -4.32
N GLY A 105 -3.74 11.72 -4.68
CA GLY A 105 -4.49 12.42 -5.71
C GLY A 105 -4.34 11.77 -7.07
N THR A 106 -3.11 11.42 -7.44
CA THR A 106 -2.81 10.79 -8.74
C THR A 106 -3.50 9.42 -8.87
N TYR A 107 -3.56 8.65 -7.78
CA TYR A 107 -4.19 7.34 -7.79
C TYR A 107 -5.71 7.37 -7.53
N GLY A 108 -6.27 8.57 -7.32
CA GLY A 108 -7.71 8.71 -7.15
C GLY A 108 -8.25 8.19 -5.83
N VAL A 109 -7.42 8.20 -4.78
CA VAL A 109 -7.82 7.67 -3.46
C VAL A 109 -8.25 8.77 -2.49
N LEU A 110 -8.21 10.04 -2.88
CA LEU A 110 -8.69 11.13 -2.04
C LEU A 110 -10.21 11.21 -2.07
N GLY A 111 -10.81 11.33 -0.88
CA GLY A 111 -12.24 11.56 -0.74
C GLY A 111 -12.59 13.03 -0.90
N PRO A 112 -13.89 13.38 -0.73
CA PRO A 112 -14.40 14.73 -1.00
C PRO A 112 -13.73 15.86 -0.21
N VAL A 113 -13.20 15.57 0.97
CA VAL A 113 -12.53 16.57 1.82
C VAL A 113 -11.02 16.36 1.86
N GLY A 114 -10.47 15.63 0.91
CA GLY A 114 -9.03 15.41 0.79
C GLY A 114 -8.44 14.34 1.70
N PHE A 115 -9.25 13.61 2.44
CA PHE A 115 -8.78 12.47 3.23
C PHE A 115 -8.67 11.23 2.34
N TYR A 116 -7.69 10.38 2.65
CA TYR A 116 -7.54 9.12 1.95
C TYR A 116 -8.78 8.24 2.15
N ARG A 117 -9.27 7.67 1.05
CA ARG A 117 -10.14 6.51 1.11
C ARG A 117 -9.25 5.30 1.30
N ARG A 118 -9.64 4.36 2.16
CA ARG A 118 -8.93 3.09 2.32
C ARG A 118 -9.00 2.36 0.99
N SER A 119 -7.85 2.19 0.33
CA SER A 119 -7.81 1.70 -1.04
C SER A 119 -6.66 0.75 -1.25
N VAL A 120 -6.80 -0.17 -2.20
CA VAL A 120 -5.72 -1.06 -2.62
C VAL A 120 -5.65 -1.05 -4.13
N VAL A 121 -4.43 -0.93 -4.66
CA VAL A 121 -4.18 -0.99 -6.11
C VAL A 121 -3.15 -2.09 -6.35
N VAL A 122 -3.46 -3.01 -7.25
CA VAL A 122 -2.54 -4.09 -7.62
C VAL A 122 -1.97 -3.82 -9.01
N ILE A 123 -0.66 -3.82 -9.11
CA ILE A 123 0.11 -3.49 -10.31
C ILE A 123 0.87 -4.74 -10.74
N ASP A 124 0.86 -5.04 -12.04
CA ASP A 124 1.55 -6.22 -12.57
C ASP A 124 3.05 -5.96 -12.77
N THR A 125 3.75 -6.98 -13.27
CA THR A 125 5.20 -6.92 -13.49
C THR A 125 5.60 -5.90 -14.54
N ASP A 126 4.68 -5.50 -15.42
CA ASP A 126 4.93 -4.52 -16.47
C ASP A 126 4.56 -3.08 -16.06
N GLY A 127 4.11 -2.90 -14.82
CA GLY A 127 3.73 -1.59 -14.32
C GLY A 127 2.32 -1.15 -14.71
N VAL A 128 1.45 -2.08 -15.02
CA VAL A 128 0.06 -1.80 -15.40
C VAL A 128 -0.87 -2.15 -14.24
N VAL A 129 -1.82 -1.26 -13.96
CA VAL A 129 -2.85 -1.51 -12.93
C VAL A 129 -3.75 -2.63 -13.40
N ARG A 130 -3.90 -3.67 -12.60
CA ARG A 130 -4.76 -4.81 -12.91
C ARG A 130 -5.99 -4.91 -12.02
N TRP A 131 -5.97 -4.26 -10.87
CA TRP A 131 -7.08 -4.30 -9.94
C TRP A 131 -6.98 -3.09 -9.02
N ALA A 132 -8.13 -2.52 -8.68
CA ALA A 132 -8.20 -1.42 -7.73
C ALA A 132 -9.50 -1.50 -6.96
N HIS A 133 -9.42 -1.26 -5.65
CA HIS A 133 -10.57 -1.17 -4.77
C HIS A 133 -10.45 0.08 -3.93
N ARG A 134 -11.44 0.96 -4.03
CA ARG A 134 -11.50 2.20 -3.25
C ARG A 134 -12.74 2.16 -2.37
N ALA A 135 -12.54 2.04 -1.06
CA ALA A 135 -13.65 1.96 -0.12
C ALA A 135 -14.41 3.28 -0.07
N THR A 136 -15.73 3.20 0.02
CA THR A 136 -16.58 4.40 0.24
C THR A 136 -16.64 4.76 1.72
N ALA A 137 -16.52 3.75 2.62
CA ALA A 137 -16.45 3.94 4.06
C ALA A 137 -15.17 3.29 4.57
N GLY A 138 -14.48 3.93 5.51
CA GLY A 138 -13.16 3.51 5.95
C GLY A 138 -13.13 2.42 7.03
N LEU A 139 -14.23 1.70 7.24
CA LEU A 139 -14.36 0.75 8.34
C LEU A 139 -13.98 -0.69 7.99
N THR A 140 -13.80 -1.01 6.70
CA THR A 140 -13.46 -2.35 6.25
C THR A 140 -12.28 -2.31 5.29
N PHE A 141 -11.58 -3.43 5.18
CA PHE A 141 -10.46 -3.57 4.25
C PHE A 141 -10.52 -4.94 3.56
N ARG A 142 -9.85 -5.05 2.42
CA ARG A 142 -9.78 -6.32 1.68
C ARG A 142 -8.84 -7.28 2.40
N PRO A 143 -9.27 -8.54 2.62
CA PRO A 143 -8.43 -9.51 3.34
C PRO A 143 -7.25 -10.00 2.52
N VAL A 144 -6.24 -10.53 3.20
CA VAL A 144 -5.00 -11.03 2.58
C VAL A 144 -5.28 -12.04 1.48
N ASP A 145 -6.12 -13.03 1.75
CA ASP A 145 -6.40 -14.11 0.79
C ASP A 145 -7.03 -13.58 -0.50
N GLU A 146 -7.87 -12.56 -0.44
CA GLU A 146 -8.42 -11.92 -1.63
C GLU A 146 -7.32 -11.22 -2.45
N LEU A 147 -6.45 -10.46 -1.79
CA LEU A 147 -5.37 -9.75 -2.47
C LEU A 147 -4.36 -10.73 -3.09
N VAL A 148 -4.03 -11.78 -2.37
CA VAL A 148 -3.13 -12.83 -2.88
C VAL A 148 -3.74 -13.53 -4.09
N ALA A 149 -5.05 -13.80 -4.06
CA ALA A 149 -5.74 -14.39 -5.20
C ALA A 149 -5.72 -13.47 -6.42
N VAL A 150 -5.87 -12.16 -6.22
CA VAL A 150 -5.75 -11.18 -7.31
C VAL A 150 -4.35 -11.22 -7.91
N VAL A 151 -3.31 -11.20 -7.10
CA VAL A 151 -1.93 -11.26 -7.57
C VAL A 151 -1.67 -12.56 -8.33
N ALA A 152 -2.11 -13.69 -7.81
CA ALA A 152 -1.95 -14.99 -8.46
C ALA A 152 -2.65 -15.04 -9.82
N SER A 153 -3.84 -14.45 -9.94
CA SER A 153 -4.58 -14.42 -11.21
C SER A 153 -3.87 -13.60 -12.28
N ILE A 154 -3.20 -12.52 -11.89
CA ILE A 154 -2.42 -11.68 -12.79
C ILE A 154 -1.22 -12.45 -13.32
N ALA A 155 -0.52 -13.16 -12.44
CA ALA A 155 0.67 -13.94 -12.80
C ALA A 155 0.34 -15.07 -13.75
N ALA A 156 -0.87 -15.64 -13.66
CA ALA A 156 -1.32 -16.75 -14.51
C ALA A 156 -1.84 -16.26 -15.87
N GLY A 157 -2.24 -15.02 -15.95
CA GLY A 157 -2.79 -14.41 -17.13
C GLY A 157 -1.86 -13.46 -17.82
#